data_5cb010262d4c0f5c7e60f32aa2787786
#
_entry.id   5cb010262d4c0f5c7e60f32aa2787786
#
_cell.length_a   1.000
_cell.length_b   1.000
_cell.length_c   1.000
_cell.angle_alpha   90.00
_cell.angle_beta   90.00
_cell.angle_gamma   90.00
#
_symmetry.space_group_name_H-M   'P 1'
#
loop_
_entity.id
_entity.type
_entity.pdbx_description
1 polymer ?
#
loop_
_entity_poly.entity_id
_entity_poly.type
_entity_poly.pdbx_seq_one_letter_code
_entity_poly.pdbx_strand_id
1 'polypeptide(L)'
;MPALVDTTIRLLSQEPLAGRMPTAELLRLAEVLDRAGLAYLEVSGGGVFDTAVRRGVESPWERIRALNNRTRTPLAMALRGRFLVGSRPVGGDFVRRFVASAAESGIEVFRLHDPLNDVENLREAGEAITAAGKELDVGLVYGSGYTGEIDALVEQARKLPELGAARVLVHDPSSSLQPRQAQELVATLGEKSGLPVGLYCQGAAGNAMAAALEAVRAGADLIACAVYPVALTVHRVSGEGMATALAGLGLETGVDVDALWRASELVDEHIGDEPITPVAPRIAVRAAERRLPPGLVAALDTHLRAHAAGDRLDEVLEELARIREEVGWPPLAAPIGQILASQALVHVLSAARYQTVVDELRVLIEGRYGSPPGPIDPAVRRAVSLLSDGALVEEAPRDLEELRAEAAGLASSEEELLLLALFGSEAEPLLQTIRGRAARDESLTAGGVDQARAERIREIVRIVQDSGVGEVSIEEAGMRVSVRRTPEPFGPELSALGPEGEGELERTAAEPRAEADGYVRVEAPMVGVFYRAPQPGAPPFVSEGDMVAPGQTLCILEAMKLMNEIKADSAGVVHRIHVGNAEPVEFGQLLFELEPIVGPPLDAV
;
A
#
# COMPACT_ATOMS: atom_id res chain seq x y z
N MET A 1 -6.03 13.55 29.89
CA MET A 1 -5.83 14.53 28.80
C MET A 1 -5.68 13.72 27.52
N PRO A 2 -6.44 14.04 26.47
CA PRO A 2 -6.29 13.34 25.19
C PRO A 2 -4.94 13.71 24.55
N ALA A 3 -4.19 12.72 24.12
CA ALA A 3 -2.93 12.91 23.42
C ALA A 3 -3.18 13.01 21.90
N LEU A 4 -2.32 13.75 21.19
CA LEU A 4 -2.30 13.75 19.73
C LEU A 4 -1.08 12.99 19.23
N VAL A 5 -1.25 12.26 18.13
CA VAL A 5 -0.16 11.62 17.38
C VAL A 5 -0.13 12.16 15.96
N ASP A 6 1.07 12.34 15.44
CA ASP A 6 1.23 12.85 14.09
C ASP A 6 1.53 11.72 13.09
N THR A 7 0.90 11.81 11.92
CA THR A 7 1.06 10.87 10.82
C THR A 7 1.65 11.51 9.56
N THR A 8 2.05 12.77 9.64
CA THR A 8 2.50 13.59 8.51
C THR A 8 3.69 12.99 7.78
N ILE A 9 4.74 12.61 8.52
CA ILE A 9 5.97 12.07 7.92
C ILE A 9 5.66 10.79 7.14
N ARG A 10 4.86 9.89 7.70
CA ARG A 10 4.43 8.68 7.00
C ARG A 10 3.65 9.01 5.72
N LEU A 11 2.73 9.98 5.78
CA LEU A 11 1.90 10.38 4.64
C LEU A 11 2.71 11.04 3.53
N LEU A 12 3.71 11.89 3.87
CA LEU A 12 4.64 12.48 2.91
C LEU A 12 5.64 11.48 2.32
N SER A 13 5.79 10.32 2.95
CA SER A 13 6.70 9.25 2.51
C SER A 13 6.02 8.17 1.67
N GLN A 14 4.73 8.31 1.34
CA GLN A 14 3.96 7.37 0.52
C GLN A 14 3.21 8.09 -0.59
N GLU A 15 2.86 7.37 -1.67
CA GLU A 15 2.07 7.94 -2.75
C GLU A 15 0.68 8.42 -2.26
N PRO A 16 0.16 9.54 -2.79
CA PRO A 16 0.68 10.35 -3.92
C PRO A 16 1.65 11.48 -3.50
N LEU A 17 2.00 11.64 -2.23
CA LEU A 17 2.82 12.73 -1.72
C LEU A 17 4.32 12.44 -1.76
N ALA A 18 4.69 11.18 -1.95
CA ALA A 18 6.10 10.76 -1.95
C ALA A 18 6.94 11.54 -2.98
N GLY A 19 8.14 11.92 -2.56
CA GLY A 19 9.10 12.69 -3.38
C GLY A 19 8.79 14.17 -3.53
N ARG A 20 7.66 14.67 -2.99
CA ARG A 20 7.37 16.10 -2.96
C ARG A 20 8.29 16.84 -1.96
N MET A 21 8.58 16.18 -0.86
CA MET A 21 9.48 16.70 0.17
C MET A 21 10.76 15.86 0.21
N PRO A 22 11.95 16.45 -0.01
CA PRO A 22 13.23 15.75 0.10
C PRO A 22 13.46 15.19 1.50
N THR A 23 14.24 14.11 1.62
CA THR A 23 14.53 13.48 2.92
C THR A 23 15.16 14.45 3.91
N ALA A 24 16.04 15.35 3.47
CA ALA A 24 16.63 16.37 4.35
C ALA A 24 15.57 17.26 5.00
N GLU A 25 14.54 17.65 4.25
CA GLU A 25 13.44 18.46 4.75
C GLU A 25 12.46 17.66 5.61
N LEU A 26 12.25 16.36 5.31
CA LEU A 26 11.51 15.47 6.21
C LEU A 26 12.19 15.33 7.58
N LEU A 27 13.53 15.33 7.61
CA LEU A 27 14.28 15.31 8.86
C LEU A 27 14.14 16.63 9.63
N ARG A 28 14.15 17.78 8.94
CA ARG A 28 13.86 19.09 9.56
C ARG A 28 12.43 19.15 10.11
N LEU A 29 11.47 18.65 9.36
CA LEU A 29 10.08 18.53 9.80
C LEU A 29 9.96 17.70 11.07
N ALA A 30 10.67 16.57 11.13
CA ALA A 30 10.70 15.72 12.32
C ALA A 30 11.24 16.47 13.55
N GLU A 31 12.30 17.27 13.40
CA GLU A 31 12.85 18.11 14.48
C GLU A 31 11.86 19.18 14.97
N VAL A 32 11.01 19.71 14.09
CA VAL A 32 9.94 20.66 14.47
C VAL A 32 8.83 19.94 15.23
N LEU A 33 8.37 18.80 14.70
CA LEU A 33 7.32 17.99 15.32
C LEU A 33 7.76 17.39 16.67
N ASP A 34 9.06 17.06 16.84
CA ASP A 34 9.65 16.58 18.10
C ASP A 34 9.42 17.52 19.28
N ARG A 35 9.24 18.82 19.00
CA ARG A 35 9.01 19.86 20.01
C ARG A 35 7.55 20.18 20.23
N ALA A 36 6.67 19.58 19.46
CA ALA A 36 5.23 19.90 19.51
C ALA A 36 4.47 19.22 20.66
N GLY A 37 5.09 18.34 21.45
CA GLY A 37 4.41 17.67 22.57
C GLY A 37 3.46 16.56 22.13
N LEU A 38 3.72 15.93 21.00
CA LEU A 38 3.00 14.79 20.45
C LEU A 38 3.35 13.50 21.21
N ALA A 39 2.41 12.54 21.30
CA ALA A 39 2.65 11.27 21.97
C ALA A 39 3.65 10.39 21.21
N TYR A 40 3.51 10.31 19.89
CA TYR A 40 4.47 9.68 18.99
C TYR A 40 4.33 10.21 17.57
N LEU A 41 5.34 9.94 16.74
CA LEU A 41 5.35 10.25 15.31
C LEU A 41 5.23 8.96 14.51
N GLU A 42 4.16 8.77 13.77
CA GLU A 42 4.03 7.63 12.85
C GLU A 42 4.81 7.93 11.57
N VAL A 43 5.94 7.27 11.39
CA VAL A 43 6.92 7.58 10.33
C VAL A 43 6.98 6.55 9.22
N SER A 44 6.45 5.33 9.45
CA SER A 44 6.60 4.22 8.52
C SER A 44 5.38 3.30 8.49
N GLY A 45 5.34 2.43 7.50
CA GLY A 45 4.29 1.45 7.27
C GLY A 45 4.29 0.93 5.84
N GLY A 46 3.30 0.11 5.48
CA GLY A 46 3.27 -0.58 4.19
C GLY A 46 3.40 0.34 2.98
N GLY A 47 2.71 1.48 2.96
CA GLY A 47 2.81 2.44 1.86
C GLY A 47 4.19 3.09 1.71
N VAL A 48 4.93 3.26 2.81
CA VAL A 48 6.30 3.80 2.79
C VAL A 48 7.27 2.80 2.18
N PHE A 49 7.18 1.53 2.59
CA PHE A 49 8.01 0.45 2.04
C PHE A 49 7.74 0.21 0.55
N ASP A 50 6.47 0.12 0.17
CA ASP A 50 6.03 -0.02 -1.24
C ASP A 50 6.58 1.14 -2.10
N THR A 51 6.46 2.36 -1.62
CA THR A 51 6.99 3.55 -2.32
C THR A 51 8.52 3.52 -2.43
N ALA A 52 9.22 3.16 -1.35
CA ALA A 52 10.69 3.08 -1.35
C ALA A 52 11.18 2.06 -2.38
N VAL A 53 10.55 0.88 -2.44
CA VAL A 53 10.87 -0.17 -3.41
C VAL A 53 10.61 0.30 -4.84
N ARG A 54 9.42 0.85 -5.13
CA ARG A 54 9.05 1.31 -6.48
C ARG A 54 9.90 2.45 -7.00
N ARG A 55 10.26 3.40 -6.14
CA ARG A 55 11.10 4.53 -6.52
C ARG A 55 12.59 4.14 -6.60
N GLY A 56 13.02 3.12 -5.88
CA GLY A 56 14.39 2.63 -5.89
C GLY A 56 15.43 3.66 -5.41
N VAL A 57 15.02 4.65 -4.60
CA VAL A 57 15.88 5.81 -4.28
C VAL A 57 16.55 5.68 -2.93
N GLU A 58 15.83 5.25 -1.89
CA GLU A 58 16.31 5.28 -0.50
C GLU A 58 15.77 4.09 0.29
N SER A 59 16.64 3.52 1.16
CA SER A 59 16.23 2.46 2.08
C SER A 59 15.24 2.98 3.12
N PRO A 60 14.05 2.34 3.28
CA PRO A 60 13.11 2.72 4.32
C PRO A 60 13.70 2.53 5.73
N TRP A 61 14.63 1.59 5.91
CA TRP A 61 15.34 1.34 7.16
C TRP A 61 16.31 2.47 7.52
N GLU A 62 17.10 2.94 6.54
CA GLU A 62 18.02 4.07 6.71
C GLU A 62 17.24 5.34 7.10
N ARG A 63 16.08 5.57 6.48
CA ARG A 63 15.22 6.70 6.81
C ARG A 63 14.70 6.62 8.24
N ILE A 64 14.26 5.46 8.72
CA ILE A 64 13.83 5.28 10.12
C ILE A 64 14.97 5.62 11.08
N ARG A 65 16.17 5.07 10.84
CA ARG A 65 17.35 5.40 11.66
C ARG A 65 17.72 6.88 11.64
N ALA A 66 17.63 7.52 10.47
CA ALA A 66 17.92 8.94 10.34
C ALA A 66 16.92 9.82 11.12
N LEU A 67 15.64 9.44 11.13
CA LEU A 67 14.61 10.08 11.94
C LEU A 67 14.85 9.86 13.43
N ASN A 68 15.13 8.61 13.84
CA ASN A 68 15.40 8.25 15.24
C ASN A 68 16.59 9.02 15.82
N ASN A 69 17.61 9.26 15.01
CA ASN A 69 18.79 10.04 15.43
C ASN A 69 18.52 11.54 15.65
N ARG A 70 17.36 12.03 15.18
CA ARG A 70 17.00 13.46 15.21
C ARG A 70 15.84 13.80 16.13
N THR A 71 15.11 12.79 16.61
CA THR A 71 13.92 12.98 17.44
C THR A 71 14.07 12.25 18.78
N ARG A 72 13.36 12.75 19.80
CA ARG A 72 13.21 12.12 21.11
C ARG A 72 11.79 11.58 21.29
N THR A 73 10.83 12.16 20.57
CA THR A 73 9.45 11.67 20.51
C THR A 73 9.46 10.26 19.93
N PRO A 74 8.79 9.29 20.56
CA PRO A 74 8.76 7.91 20.09
C PRO A 74 8.35 7.82 18.62
N LEU A 75 9.03 6.99 17.84
CA LEU A 75 8.68 6.71 16.46
C LEU A 75 7.74 5.53 16.38
N ALA A 76 6.73 5.63 15.51
CA ALA A 76 5.75 4.56 15.31
C ALA A 76 5.74 4.04 13.87
N MET A 77 5.41 2.74 13.75
CA MET A 77 5.24 2.03 12.48
C MET A 77 3.87 1.34 12.42
N ALA A 78 3.19 1.46 11.28
CA ALA A 78 1.93 0.76 11.04
C ALA A 78 2.16 -0.57 10.31
N LEU A 79 1.70 -1.68 10.91
CA LEU A 79 1.82 -3.04 10.36
C LEU A 79 0.45 -3.71 10.19
N ARG A 80 0.36 -4.66 9.26
CA ARG A 80 -0.86 -5.40 8.94
C ARG A 80 -0.71 -6.88 9.32
N GLY A 81 -0.75 -7.18 10.62
CA GLY A 81 -0.68 -8.57 11.11
C GLY A 81 0.41 -9.39 10.41
N ARG A 82 0.05 -10.55 9.88
CA ARG A 82 0.94 -11.43 9.10
C ARG A 82 1.39 -10.87 7.76
N PHE A 83 0.74 -9.82 7.26
CA PHE A 83 1.12 -9.16 6.01
C PHE A 83 2.26 -8.16 6.21
N LEU A 84 2.50 -7.73 7.46
CA LEU A 84 3.46 -6.69 7.81
C LEU A 84 3.29 -5.44 6.94
N VAL A 85 4.25 -5.17 6.06
CA VAL A 85 4.22 -4.05 5.09
C VAL A 85 3.88 -4.52 3.67
N GLY A 86 3.87 -5.84 3.43
CA GLY A 86 3.58 -6.46 2.13
C GLY A 86 2.09 -6.67 1.85
N SER A 87 1.77 -7.36 0.78
CA SER A 87 0.41 -7.72 0.33
C SER A 87 0.06 -9.19 0.53
N ARG A 88 1.04 -10.04 0.86
CA ARG A 88 0.88 -11.48 1.11
C ARG A 88 1.24 -11.82 2.56
N PRO A 89 0.59 -12.84 3.17
CA PRO A 89 0.95 -13.30 4.50
C PRO A 89 2.36 -13.91 4.50
N VAL A 90 3.09 -13.69 5.58
CA VAL A 90 4.43 -14.26 5.79
C VAL A 90 4.47 -15.17 7.02
N GLY A 91 5.48 -16.03 7.13
CA GLY A 91 5.66 -16.95 8.25
C GLY A 91 6.11 -16.26 9.53
N GLY A 92 5.88 -16.92 10.69
CA GLY A 92 6.18 -16.32 12.00
C GLY A 92 7.64 -16.00 12.24
N ASP A 93 8.58 -16.76 11.69
CA ASP A 93 10.01 -16.44 11.79
C ASP A 93 10.33 -15.11 11.09
N PHE A 94 9.75 -14.93 9.91
CA PHE A 94 9.86 -13.68 9.16
C PHE A 94 9.28 -12.50 9.94
N VAL A 95 8.09 -12.67 10.54
CA VAL A 95 7.45 -11.64 11.38
C VAL A 95 8.37 -11.23 12.51
N ARG A 96 8.96 -12.20 13.24
CA ARG A 96 9.88 -11.91 14.35
C ARG A 96 11.11 -11.12 13.90
N ARG A 97 11.76 -11.52 12.79
CA ARG A 97 12.94 -10.83 12.24
C ARG A 97 12.59 -9.41 11.78
N PHE A 98 11.46 -9.24 11.12
CA PHE A 98 11.02 -7.91 10.67
C PHE A 98 10.77 -6.97 11.85
N VAL A 99 10.05 -7.43 12.88
CA VAL A 99 9.79 -6.64 14.10
C VAL A 99 11.09 -6.29 14.82
N ALA A 100 12.03 -7.25 14.93
CA ALA A 100 13.34 -7.01 15.52
C ALA A 100 14.12 -5.92 14.76
N SER A 101 14.22 -6.02 13.42
CA SER A 101 14.88 -5.00 12.59
C SER A 101 14.22 -3.63 12.70
N ALA A 102 12.89 -3.56 12.80
CA ALA A 102 12.18 -2.30 12.99
C ALA A 102 12.46 -1.69 14.37
N ALA A 103 12.46 -2.50 15.43
CA ALA A 103 12.78 -2.08 16.79
C ALA A 103 14.23 -1.60 16.92
N GLU A 104 15.18 -2.32 16.32
CA GLU A 104 16.61 -1.94 16.27
C GLU A 104 16.83 -0.64 15.45
N SER A 105 16.03 -0.41 14.43
CA SER A 105 16.07 0.84 13.65
C SER A 105 15.49 2.04 14.39
N GLY A 106 14.83 1.85 15.56
CA GLY A 106 14.34 2.91 16.44
C GLY A 106 12.83 3.05 16.52
N ILE A 107 12.07 2.05 16.07
CA ILE A 107 10.60 2.04 16.27
C ILE A 107 10.30 1.63 17.71
N GLU A 108 9.54 2.48 18.41
CA GLU A 108 9.11 2.31 19.80
C GLU A 108 7.64 1.89 19.93
N VAL A 109 6.79 2.32 18.97
CA VAL A 109 5.35 2.04 18.97
C VAL A 109 4.97 1.32 17.69
N PHE A 110 4.33 0.17 17.81
CA PHE A 110 3.79 -0.57 16.67
C PHE A 110 2.27 -0.46 16.65
N ARG A 111 1.74 0.13 15.59
CA ARG A 111 0.31 0.13 15.32
C ARG A 111 -0.05 -1.05 14.44
N LEU A 112 -0.54 -2.10 15.07
CA LEU A 112 -0.86 -3.36 14.42
C LEU A 112 -2.36 -3.46 14.12
N HIS A 113 -2.75 -3.86 12.92
CA HIS A 113 -4.14 -4.16 12.58
C HIS A 113 -4.23 -5.37 11.65
N ASP A 114 -5.36 -6.04 11.66
CA ASP A 114 -5.66 -7.07 10.67
C ASP A 114 -6.70 -6.56 9.67
N PRO A 115 -6.53 -6.82 8.35
CA PRO A 115 -7.48 -6.37 7.33
C PRO A 115 -8.91 -6.90 7.49
N LEU A 116 -9.11 -8.02 8.20
CA LEU A 116 -10.40 -8.62 8.50
C LEU A 116 -10.87 -8.38 9.95
N ASN A 117 -10.05 -7.69 10.77
CA ASN A 117 -10.21 -7.59 12.23
C ASN A 117 -10.09 -8.93 12.97
N ASP A 118 -9.43 -9.93 12.38
CA ASP A 118 -9.19 -11.20 13.05
C ASP A 118 -7.95 -11.08 13.95
N VAL A 119 -8.15 -10.97 15.26
CA VAL A 119 -7.08 -10.79 16.26
C VAL A 119 -6.12 -11.98 16.29
N GLU A 120 -6.55 -13.18 15.91
CA GLU A 120 -5.66 -14.34 15.85
C GLU A 120 -4.54 -14.16 14.82
N ASN A 121 -4.79 -13.42 13.75
CA ASN A 121 -3.77 -13.05 12.76
C ASN A 121 -2.71 -12.08 13.30
N LEU A 122 -2.96 -11.45 14.42
CA LEU A 122 -2.05 -10.49 15.05
C LEU A 122 -1.10 -11.14 16.07
N ARG A 123 -1.37 -12.40 16.48
CA ARG A 123 -0.69 -13.06 17.60
C ARG A 123 0.84 -13.09 17.42
N GLU A 124 1.35 -13.58 16.31
CA GLU A 124 2.78 -13.70 16.06
C GLU A 124 3.49 -12.33 16.08
N ALA A 125 2.89 -11.32 15.45
CA ALA A 125 3.44 -9.96 15.44
C ALA A 125 3.34 -9.29 16.82
N GLY A 126 2.22 -9.47 17.53
CA GLY A 126 2.01 -8.94 18.88
C GLY A 126 3.01 -9.52 19.88
N GLU A 127 3.22 -10.85 19.86
CA GLU A 127 4.20 -11.54 20.69
C GLU A 127 5.63 -11.05 20.39
N ALA A 128 5.96 -10.86 19.10
CA ALA A 128 7.28 -10.37 18.71
C ALA A 128 7.51 -8.91 19.18
N ILE A 129 6.51 -8.04 19.07
CA ILE A 129 6.56 -6.65 19.52
C ILE A 129 6.73 -6.60 21.05
N THR A 130 5.92 -7.37 21.77
CA THR A 130 6.00 -7.45 23.25
C THR A 130 7.34 -8.02 23.72
N ALA A 131 7.85 -9.06 23.05
CA ALA A 131 9.16 -9.65 23.33
C ALA A 131 10.31 -8.66 23.09
N ALA A 132 10.17 -7.76 22.11
CA ALA A 132 11.10 -6.67 21.85
C ALA A 132 10.99 -5.52 22.89
N GLY A 133 10.07 -5.59 23.83
CA GLY A 133 9.81 -4.55 24.83
C GLY A 133 9.24 -3.27 24.26
N LYS A 134 8.52 -3.35 23.14
CA LYS A 134 7.93 -2.21 22.43
C LYS A 134 6.44 -2.09 22.69
N GLU A 135 5.89 -0.86 22.53
CA GLU A 135 4.46 -0.59 22.73
C GLU A 135 3.65 -1.13 21.54
N LEU A 136 2.56 -1.81 21.85
CA LEU A 136 1.63 -2.37 20.88
C LEU A 136 0.27 -1.65 20.95
N ASP A 137 -0.03 -0.83 19.94
CA ASP A 137 -1.37 -0.29 19.71
C ASP A 137 -2.09 -1.15 18.66
N VAL A 138 -3.29 -1.66 18.98
CA VAL A 138 -4.04 -2.50 18.04
C VAL A 138 -5.19 -1.75 17.41
N GLY A 139 -5.16 -1.66 16.08
CA GLY A 139 -6.20 -1.05 15.26
C GLY A 139 -7.33 -2.03 14.93
N LEU A 140 -8.57 -1.64 15.22
CA LEU A 140 -9.77 -2.29 14.73
C LEU A 140 -10.38 -1.42 13.62
N VAL A 141 -10.54 -1.99 12.43
CA VAL A 141 -11.03 -1.26 11.25
C VAL A 141 -12.55 -1.17 11.30
N TYR A 142 -13.06 0.06 11.34
CA TYR A 142 -14.49 0.33 11.22
C TYR A 142 -14.90 0.25 9.74
N GLY A 143 -15.82 -0.67 9.43
CA GLY A 143 -16.15 -0.99 8.05
C GLY A 143 -17.40 -0.33 7.50
N SER A 144 -18.29 0.19 8.31
CA SER A 144 -19.62 0.74 7.98
C SER A 144 -20.50 -0.15 7.07
N GLY A 145 -21.74 -0.39 7.50
CA GLY A 145 -22.75 -1.08 6.70
C GLY A 145 -23.14 -2.49 7.15
N TYR A 146 -22.37 -3.13 8.03
CA TYR A 146 -22.75 -4.39 8.66
C TYR A 146 -23.51 -4.15 9.97
N THR A 147 -24.70 -4.73 10.10
CA THR A 147 -25.58 -4.51 11.27
C THR A 147 -24.97 -5.00 12.59
N GLY A 148 -24.13 -6.04 12.54
CA GLY A 148 -23.43 -6.61 13.70
C GLY A 148 -22.00 -6.08 13.89
N GLU A 149 -21.61 -5.00 13.23
CA GLU A 149 -20.23 -4.53 13.22
C GLU A 149 -19.69 -4.15 14.61
N ILE A 150 -20.47 -3.42 15.40
CA ILE A 150 -20.03 -3.00 16.73
C ILE A 150 -19.82 -4.24 17.63
N ASP A 151 -20.73 -5.20 17.59
CA ASP A 151 -20.60 -6.45 18.35
C ASP A 151 -19.37 -7.24 17.92
N ALA A 152 -19.12 -7.33 16.61
CA ALA A 152 -17.95 -8.00 16.06
C ALA A 152 -16.64 -7.32 16.51
N LEU A 153 -16.57 -5.97 16.48
CA LEU A 153 -15.41 -5.22 16.97
C LEU A 153 -15.20 -5.41 18.47
N VAL A 154 -16.28 -5.43 19.26
CA VAL A 154 -16.23 -5.67 20.71
C VAL A 154 -15.70 -7.06 21.04
N GLU A 155 -16.14 -8.10 20.30
CA GLU A 155 -15.63 -9.46 20.49
C GLU A 155 -14.13 -9.56 20.21
N GLN A 156 -13.64 -8.87 19.19
CA GLN A 156 -12.20 -8.82 18.93
C GLN A 156 -11.46 -8.00 19.99
N ALA A 157 -12.02 -6.86 20.41
CA ALA A 157 -11.40 -6.01 21.43
C ALA A 157 -11.19 -6.73 22.78
N ARG A 158 -12.07 -7.65 23.16
CA ARG A 158 -11.94 -8.45 24.41
C ARG A 158 -10.70 -9.34 24.43
N LYS A 159 -10.17 -9.70 23.26
CA LYS A 159 -8.97 -10.55 23.12
C LYS A 159 -7.66 -9.76 23.22
N LEU A 160 -7.70 -8.44 23.04
CA LEU A 160 -6.51 -7.60 22.92
C LEU A 160 -5.64 -7.52 24.18
N PRO A 161 -6.20 -7.55 25.41
CA PRO A 161 -5.38 -7.59 26.62
C PRO A 161 -4.47 -8.84 26.68
N GLU A 162 -4.95 -9.99 26.21
CA GLU A 162 -4.15 -11.23 26.15
C GLU A 162 -3.01 -11.15 25.15
N LEU A 163 -3.14 -10.30 24.11
CA LEU A 163 -2.11 -10.02 23.13
C LEU A 163 -1.04 -9.05 23.65
N GLY A 164 -1.25 -8.44 24.81
CA GLY A 164 -0.37 -7.42 25.36
C GLY A 164 -0.57 -6.02 24.76
N ALA A 165 -1.73 -5.75 24.17
CA ALA A 165 -2.04 -4.44 23.60
C ALA A 165 -2.08 -3.36 24.70
N ALA A 166 -1.41 -2.23 24.45
CA ALA A 166 -1.45 -1.05 25.31
C ALA A 166 -2.72 -0.21 25.05
N ARG A 167 -3.26 -0.24 23.84
CA ARG A 167 -4.41 0.57 23.41
C ARG A 167 -5.19 -0.09 22.28
N VAL A 168 -6.49 0.19 22.20
CA VAL A 168 -7.34 -0.08 21.04
C VAL A 168 -7.45 1.17 20.20
N LEU A 169 -7.17 1.09 18.91
CA LEU A 169 -7.36 2.20 17.96
C LEU A 169 -8.54 1.90 17.04
N VAL A 170 -9.58 2.71 17.07
CA VAL A 170 -10.64 2.65 16.06
C VAL A 170 -10.13 3.30 14.78
N HIS A 171 -9.98 2.52 13.73
CA HIS A 171 -9.53 2.97 12.42
C HIS A 171 -10.73 3.08 11.47
N ASP A 172 -11.14 4.31 11.13
CA ASP A 172 -12.16 4.59 10.12
C ASP A 172 -11.50 5.05 8.79
N PRO A 173 -11.37 4.17 7.78
CA PRO A 173 -10.68 4.49 6.52
C PRO A 173 -11.50 5.36 5.56
N SER A 174 -12.76 5.63 5.86
CA SER A 174 -13.70 6.37 4.99
C SER A 174 -14.21 7.67 5.61
N SER A 175 -13.90 7.95 6.88
CA SER A 175 -14.49 9.04 7.68
C SER A 175 -16.02 8.96 7.76
N SER A 176 -16.55 7.74 7.77
CA SER A 176 -17.99 7.44 7.78
C SER A 176 -18.55 7.28 9.18
N LEU A 177 -17.71 7.14 10.18
CA LEU A 177 -18.09 7.02 11.59
C LEU A 177 -18.82 8.29 12.03
N GLN A 178 -20.10 8.13 12.39
CA GLN A 178 -20.91 9.24 12.85
C GLN A 178 -20.49 9.66 14.27
N PRO A 179 -20.60 10.94 14.65
CA PRO A 179 -20.19 11.42 15.95
C PRO A 179 -20.79 10.63 17.11
N ARG A 180 -22.10 10.34 17.06
CA ARG A 180 -22.79 9.53 18.07
C ARG A 180 -22.26 8.09 18.11
N GLN A 181 -22.00 7.50 16.96
CA GLN A 181 -21.43 6.15 16.89
C GLN A 181 -19.99 6.12 17.42
N ALA A 182 -19.21 7.17 17.18
CA ALA A 182 -17.87 7.31 17.75
C ALA A 182 -17.92 7.31 19.28
N GLN A 183 -18.86 8.08 19.86
CA GLN A 183 -19.10 8.11 21.31
C GLN A 183 -19.46 6.73 21.86
N GLU A 184 -20.46 6.06 21.27
CA GLU A 184 -20.94 4.75 21.70
C GLU A 184 -19.82 3.67 21.54
N LEU A 185 -19.10 3.69 20.42
CA LEU A 185 -18.05 2.71 20.13
C LEU A 185 -16.86 2.86 21.09
N VAL A 186 -16.36 4.08 21.30
CA VAL A 186 -15.23 4.35 22.21
C VAL A 186 -15.58 3.93 23.64
N ALA A 187 -16.75 4.32 24.15
CA ALA A 187 -17.19 3.95 25.47
C ALA A 187 -17.31 2.42 25.63
N THR A 188 -17.92 1.75 24.63
CA THR A 188 -18.13 0.30 24.67
C THR A 188 -16.81 -0.46 24.57
N LEU A 189 -15.92 -0.07 23.66
CA LEU A 189 -14.61 -0.72 23.51
C LEU A 189 -13.76 -0.56 24.78
N GLY A 190 -13.71 0.63 25.37
CA GLY A 190 -13.00 0.87 26.63
C GLY A 190 -13.53 0.03 27.78
N GLU A 191 -14.87 -0.04 27.94
CA GLU A 191 -15.51 -0.86 28.99
C GLU A 191 -15.24 -2.36 28.78
N LYS A 192 -15.32 -2.86 27.55
CA LYS A 192 -15.28 -4.30 27.28
C LYS A 192 -13.88 -4.86 27.13
N SER A 193 -12.91 -4.07 26.65
CA SER A 193 -11.50 -4.46 26.60
C SER A 193 -10.73 -4.14 27.88
N GLY A 194 -11.17 -3.14 28.63
CA GLY A 194 -10.41 -2.59 29.76
C GLY A 194 -9.17 -1.78 29.34
N LEU A 195 -9.01 -1.51 28.05
CA LEU A 195 -7.88 -0.77 27.48
C LEU A 195 -8.27 0.68 27.15
N PRO A 196 -7.32 1.62 27.18
CA PRO A 196 -7.48 2.93 26.58
C PRO A 196 -7.91 2.83 25.11
N VAL A 197 -8.70 3.79 24.63
CA VAL A 197 -9.20 3.78 23.24
C VAL A 197 -8.79 5.05 22.53
N GLY A 198 -8.14 4.92 21.36
CA GLY A 198 -7.83 6.02 20.48
C GLY A 198 -8.64 5.99 19.18
N LEU A 199 -8.58 7.06 18.40
CA LEU A 199 -9.28 7.19 17.13
C LEU A 199 -8.34 7.62 16.00
N TYR A 200 -8.47 6.93 14.89
CA TYR A 200 -7.74 7.17 13.64
C TYR A 200 -8.73 7.30 12.48
N CYS A 201 -9.15 8.52 12.16
CA CYS A 201 -10.07 8.79 11.06
C CYS A 201 -9.36 9.30 9.81
N GLN A 202 -9.81 8.81 8.66
CA GLN A 202 -9.36 9.27 7.35
C GLN A 202 -10.49 9.15 6.33
N GLY A 203 -10.44 9.96 5.28
CA GLY A 203 -11.37 9.82 4.17
C GLY A 203 -12.30 11.02 3.97
N ALA A 204 -13.00 11.02 2.83
CA ALA A 204 -13.68 12.19 2.28
C ALA A 204 -15.08 12.45 2.85
N ALA A 205 -15.65 11.56 3.68
CA ALA A 205 -17.02 11.74 4.17
C ALA A 205 -17.20 12.90 5.17
N GLY A 206 -16.08 13.48 5.65
CA GLY A 206 -16.11 14.75 6.39
C GLY A 206 -16.43 14.65 7.88
N ASN A 207 -16.68 13.47 8.43
CA ASN A 207 -17.04 13.30 9.84
C ASN A 207 -15.85 13.27 10.80
N ALA A 208 -14.60 13.18 10.30
CA ALA A 208 -13.41 12.90 11.08
C ALA A 208 -13.26 13.80 12.33
N MET A 209 -13.35 15.12 12.15
CA MET A 209 -13.21 16.06 13.26
C MET A 209 -14.34 15.92 14.28
N ALA A 210 -15.58 15.81 13.81
CA ALA A 210 -16.75 15.68 14.69
C ALA A 210 -16.74 14.35 15.45
N ALA A 211 -16.38 13.25 14.77
CA ALA A 211 -16.21 11.94 15.39
C ALA A 211 -15.09 11.95 16.43
N ALA A 212 -13.95 12.61 16.14
CA ALA A 212 -12.84 12.73 17.08
C ALA A 212 -13.22 13.53 18.34
N LEU A 213 -13.95 14.63 18.22
CA LEU A 213 -14.43 15.41 19.37
C LEU A 213 -15.37 14.59 20.26
N GLU A 214 -16.33 13.87 19.67
CA GLU A 214 -17.24 13.02 20.44
C GLU A 214 -16.54 11.78 21.02
N ALA A 215 -15.54 11.24 20.34
CA ALA A 215 -14.69 10.19 20.88
C ALA A 215 -13.95 10.66 22.15
N VAL A 216 -13.35 11.87 22.11
CA VAL A 216 -12.68 12.45 23.29
C VAL A 216 -13.67 12.67 24.44
N ARG A 217 -14.89 13.15 24.16
CA ARG A 217 -15.95 13.27 25.20
C ARG A 217 -16.35 11.92 25.80
N ALA A 218 -16.23 10.85 25.04
CA ALA A 218 -16.47 9.48 25.50
C ALA A 218 -15.27 8.84 26.22
N GLY A 219 -14.15 9.56 26.31
CA GLY A 219 -12.96 9.10 27.01
C GLY A 219 -11.85 8.57 26.11
N ALA A 220 -11.88 8.86 24.80
CA ALA A 220 -10.72 8.56 23.95
C ALA A 220 -9.49 9.31 24.46
N ASP A 221 -8.39 8.57 24.61
CA ASP A 221 -7.13 9.06 25.15
C ASP A 221 -6.14 9.51 24.09
N LEU A 222 -6.38 9.14 22.80
CA LEU A 222 -5.47 9.42 21.71
C LEU A 222 -6.22 9.68 20.40
N ILE A 223 -5.82 10.75 19.68
CA ILE A 223 -6.35 11.10 18.36
C ILE A 223 -5.20 11.19 17.34
N ALA A 224 -5.32 10.46 16.25
CA ALA A 224 -4.37 10.55 15.14
C ALA A 224 -4.71 11.74 14.23
N CYS A 225 -3.69 12.54 13.94
CA CYS A 225 -3.80 13.75 13.13
C CYS A 225 -2.63 13.87 12.12
N ALA A 226 -2.69 14.90 11.31
CA ALA A 226 -1.59 15.36 10.47
C ALA A 226 -1.53 16.88 10.51
N VAL A 227 -0.41 17.49 10.15
CA VAL A 227 -0.32 18.94 9.98
C VAL A 227 -1.28 19.43 8.88
N TYR A 228 -1.73 20.69 9.00
CA TYR A 228 -2.86 21.21 8.24
C TYR A 228 -2.79 21.00 6.72
N PRO A 229 -1.69 21.30 5.98
CA PRO A 229 -1.64 21.08 4.54
C PRO A 229 -1.83 19.60 4.15
N VAL A 230 -1.22 18.68 4.89
CA VAL A 230 -1.38 17.24 4.67
C VAL A 230 -2.79 16.79 5.04
N ALA A 231 -3.32 17.29 6.16
CA ALA A 231 -4.68 16.95 6.59
C ALA A 231 -5.73 17.33 5.55
N LEU A 232 -5.62 18.51 4.94
CA LEU A 232 -6.48 18.94 3.83
C LEU A 232 -6.33 18.02 2.62
N THR A 233 -5.09 17.75 2.22
CA THR A 233 -4.78 17.03 0.99
C THR A 233 -5.26 15.58 1.03
N VAL A 234 -5.08 14.88 2.16
CA VAL A 234 -5.43 13.45 2.28
C VAL A 234 -6.60 13.17 3.22
N HIS A 235 -7.41 14.18 3.50
CA HIS A 235 -8.63 14.08 4.32
C HIS A 235 -8.38 13.45 5.70
N ARG A 236 -7.60 14.15 6.54
CA ARG A 236 -7.30 13.77 7.92
C ARG A 236 -7.83 14.79 8.91
N VAL A 237 -7.80 14.44 10.18
CA VAL A 237 -7.92 15.41 11.28
C VAL A 237 -6.66 16.25 11.30
N SER A 238 -6.77 17.60 11.27
CA SER A 238 -5.60 18.45 11.45
C SER A 238 -5.23 18.55 12.93
N GLY A 239 -3.92 18.49 13.22
CA GLY A 239 -3.41 18.61 14.58
C GLY A 239 -3.72 19.98 15.20
N GLU A 240 -3.50 21.04 14.43
CA GLU A 240 -3.79 22.41 14.81
C GLU A 240 -5.27 22.63 15.12
N GLY A 241 -6.15 22.16 14.21
CA GLY A 241 -7.59 22.27 14.38
C GLY A 241 -8.09 21.48 15.57
N MET A 242 -7.56 20.28 15.79
CA MET A 242 -7.96 19.40 16.89
C MET A 242 -7.50 19.97 18.24
N ALA A 243 -6.24 20.38 18.36
CA ALA A 243 -5.72 20.99 19.60
C ALA A 243 -6.50 22.26 19.96
N THR A 244 -6.75 23.14 18.96
CA THR A 244 -7.54 24.37 19.16
C THR A 244 -8.99 24.07 19.57
N ALA A 245 -9.64 23.10 18.93
CA ALA A 245 -11.02 22.74 19.25
C ALA A 245 -11.14 22.14 20.67
N LEU A 246 -10.19 21.29 21.07
CA LEU A 246 -10.14 20.73 22.43
C LEU A 246 -9.88 21.80 23.50
N ALA A 247 -8.95 22.72 23.25
CA ALA A 247 -8.71 23.85 24.14
C ALA A 247 -9.96 24.74 24.30
N GLY A 248 -10.73 24.96 23.22
CA GLY A 248 -12.02 25.66 23.26
C GLY A 248 -13.10 24.93 24.09
N LEU A 249 -12.94 23.62 24.30
CA LEU A 249 -13.78 22.81 25.17
C LEU A 249 -13.23 22.69 26.61
N GLY A 250 -12.14 23.37 26.93
CA GLY A 250 -11.45 23.27 28.22
C GLY A 250 -10.64 21.99 28.41
N LEU A 251 -10.31 21.30 27.33
CA LEU A 251 -9.52 20.08 27.32
C LEU A 251 -8.13 20.38 26.77
N GLU A 252 -7.12 20.37 27.62
CA GLU A 252 -5.74 20.59 27.19
C GLU A 252 -5.15 19.30 26.63
N THR A 253 -4.37 19.42 25.55
CA THR A 253 -3.65 18.31 24.92
C THR A 253 -2.17 18.27 25.28
N GLY A 254 -1.63 19.39 25.80
CA GLY A 254 -0.19 19.58 26.00
C GLY A 254 0.59 19.87 24.71
N VAL A 255 -0.09 19.99 23.56
CA VAL A 255 0.52 20.21 22.25
C VAL A 255 0.80 21.70 22.04
N ASP A 256 2.02 22.03 21.58
CA ASP A 256 2.40 23.36 21.10
C ASP A 256 1.84 23.58 19.67
N VAL A 257 0.71 24.29 19.59
CA VAL A 257 0.03 24.59 18.32
C VAL A 257 0.89 25.46 17.40
N ASP A 258 1.72 26.35 17.98
CA ASP A 258 2.64 27.16 17.16
C ASP A 258 3.74 26.30 16.51
N ALA A 259 4.19 25.24 17.18
CA ALA A 259 5.10 24.27 16.58
C ALA A 259 4.43 23.53 15.42
N LEU A 260 3.15 23.16 15.53
CA LEU A 260 2.40 22.55 14.43
C LEU A 260 2.25 23.50 13.23
N TRP A 261 1.96 24.79 13.49
CA TRP A 261 1.90 25.78 12.40
C TRP A 261 3.25 25.97 11.70
N ARG A 262 4.37 25.98 12.44
CA ARG A 262 5.71 26.00 11.82
C ARG A 262 5.98 24.73 10.99
N ALA A 263 5.51 23.59 11.44
CA ALA A 263 5.58 22.34 10.65
C ALA A 263 4.72 22.43 9.39
N SER A 264 3.54 23.04 9.47
CA SER A 264 2.66 23.28 8.33
C SER A 264 3.29 24.22 7.30
N GLU A 265 3.92 25.33 7.72
CA GLU A 265 4.65 26.23 6.83
C GLU A 265 5.76 25.51 6.08
N LEU A 266 6.56 24.68 6.78
CA LEU A 266 7.63 23.89 6.17
C LEU A 266 7.10 22.88 5.15
N VAL A 267 5.95 22.27 5.39
CA VAL A 267 5.30 21.36 4.44
C VAL A 267 4.73 22.12 3.25
N ASP A 268 4.11 23.29 3.49
CA ASP A 268 3.50 24.13 2.44
C ASP A 268 4.53 24.59 1.41
N GLU A 269 5.74 24.95 1.85
CA GLU A 269 6.87 25.28 0.96
C GLU A 269 7.20 24.18 -0.07
N HIS A 270 6.84 22.90 0.22
CA HIS A 270 7.18 21.73 -0.61
C HIS A 270 5.98 21.10 -1.31
N ILE A 271 4.78 21.21 -0.74
CA ILE A 271 3.57 20.73 -1.41
C ILE A 271 3.18 21.67 -2.55
N GLY A 272 3.51 22.95 -2.42
CA GLY A 272 3.48 23.94 -3.48
C GLY A 272 2.10 24.45 -3.86
N ASP A 273 2.11 25.38 -4.80
CA ASP A 273 0.93 26.03 -5.35
C ASP A 273 0.11 25.13 -6.30
N GLU A 274 0.66 23.99 -6.70
CA GLU A 274 -0.07 23.01 -7.48
C GLU A 274 -1.01 22.22 -6.55
N PRO A 275 -2.32 22.27 -6.78
CA PRO A 275 -3.26 21.52 -5.97
C PRO A 275 -2.98 20.02 -6.14
N ILE A 276 -2.32 19.43 -5.15
CA ILE A 276 -2.25 17.98 -5.02
C ILE A 276 -3.62 17.56 -4.51
N THR A 277 -4.54 17.31 -5.43
CA THR A 277 -5.77 16.60 -5.10
C THR A 277 -5.52 15.13 -5.37
N PRO A 278 -5.15 14.33 -4.35
CA PRO A 278 -4.98 12.88 -4.51
C PRO A 278 -6.29 12.24 -4.95
N VAL A 279 -7.39 12.95 -4.77
CA VAL A 279 -8.73 12.51 -5.16
C VAL A 279 -9.48 13.68 -5.81
N ALA A 280 -9.80 13.54 -7.09
CA ALA A 280 -10.62 14.53 -7.78
C ALA A 280 -11.95 14.72 -7.03
N PRO A 281 -12.52 15.96 -6.97
CA PRO A 281 -13.76 16.22 -6.22
C PRO A 281 -14.91 15.27 -6.56
N ARG A 282 -15.06 14.90 -7.84
CA ARG A 282 -16.06 13.93 -8.28
C ARG A 282 -15.87 12.53 -7.69
N ILE A 283 -14.62 12.12 -7.42
CA ILE A 283 -14.29 10.85 -6.79
C ILE A 283 -14.50 10.94 -5.27
N ALA A 284 -14.11 12.06 -4.67
CA ALA A 284 -14.37 12.31 -3.25
C ALA A 284 -15.87 12.24 -2.92
N VAL A 285 -16.72 12.82 -3.77
CA VAL A 285 -18.19 12.76 -3.61
C VAL A 285 -18.69 11.31 -3.64
N ARG A 286 -18.28 10.51 -4.63
CA ARG A 286 -18.67 9.10 -4.72
C ARG A 286 -18.17 8.26 -3.56
N ALA A 287 -16.93 8.48 -3.14
CA ALA A 287 -16.37 7.82 -1.98
C ALA A 287 -17.15 8.16 -0.70
N ALA A 288 -17.47 9.44 -0.48
CA ALA A 288 -18.21 9.91 0.68
C ALA A 288 -19.64 9.37 0.71
N GLU A 289 -20.38 9.46 -0.40
CA GLU A 289 -21.75 8.99 -0.53
C GLU A 289 -21.86 7.48 -0.24
N ARG A 290 -20.94 6.69 -0.79
CA ARG A 290 -20.93 5.23 -0.65
C ARG A 290 -20.14 4.74 0.57
N ARG A 291 -19.57 5.64 1.38
CA ARG A 291 -18.74 5.34 2.57
C ARG A 291 -17.56 4.42 2.25
N LEU A 292 -16.88 4.70 1.13
CA LEU A 292 -15.74 3.94 0.65
C LEU A 292 -14.44 4.71 0.90
N PRO A 293 -13.30 4.00 1.06
CA PRO A 293 -12.00 4.65 1.10
C PRO A 293 -11.73 5.43 -0.20
N PRO A 294 -11.44 6.73 -0.15
CA PRO A 294 -11.30 7.53 -1.36
C PRO A 294 -10.14 7.10 -2.26
N GLY A 295 -9.05 6.56 -1.68
CA GLY A 295 -7.94 5.99 -2.45
C GLY A 295 -8.35 4.77 -3.27
N LEU A 296 -9.24 3.93 -2.76
CA LEU A 296 -9.77 2.77 -3.50
C LEU A 296 -10.61 3.22 -4.70
N VAL A 297 -11.49 4.20 -4.50
CA VAL A 297 -12.34 4.74 -5.58
C VAL A 297 -11.48 5.46 -6.63
N ALA A 298 -10.44 6.18 -6.20
CA ALA A 298 -9.50 6.84 -7.12
C ALA A 298 -8.71 5.82 -7.97
N ALA A 299 -8.26 4.72 -7.37
CA ALA A 299 -7.58 3.65 -8.09
C ALA A 299 -8.49 3.01 -9.15
N LEU A 300 -9.76 2.71 -8.80
CA LEU A 300 -10.76 2.20 -9.74
C LEU A 300 -11.02 3.18 -10.90
N ASP A 301 -11.19 4.47 -10.61
CA ASP A 301 -11.41 5.49 -11.65
C ASP A 301 -10.21 5.61 -12.58
N THR A 302 -9.00 5.63 -12.03
CA THR A 302 -7.77 5.70 -12.82
C THR A 302 -7.66 4.50 -13.76
N HIS A 303 -7.92 3.29 -13.23
CA HIS A 303 -7.89 2.06 -14.00
C HIS A 303 -8.94 2.07 -15.13
N LEU A 304 -10.20 2.38 -14.81
CA LEU A 304 -11.27 2.45 -15.82
C LEU A 304 -11.01 3.50 -16.91
N ARG A 305 -10.42 4.66 -16.55
CA ARG A 305 -10.07 5.70 -17.53
C ARG A 305 -8.94 5.30 -18.45
N ALA A 306 -7.93 4.64 -17.93
CA ALA A 306 -6.84 4.10 -18.73
C ALA A 306 -7.36 3.16 -19.84
N HIS A 307 -8.56 2.60 -19.65
CA HIS A 307 -9.19 1.63 -20.55
C HIS A 307 -10.50 2.14 -21.18
N ALA A 308 -10.63 3.46 -21.31
CA ALA A 308 -11.79 4.13 -21.93
C ALA A 308 -13.17 3.73 -21.33
N ALA A 309 -13.21 3.19 -20.10
CA ALA A 309 -14.41 2.74 -19.40
C ALA A 309 -14.74 3.60 -18.16
N GLY A 310 -14.27 4.85 -18.11
CA GLY A 310 -14.43 5.73 -16.95
C GLY A 310 -15.88 6.08 -16.59
N ASP A 311 -16.82 5.92 -17.52
CA ASP A 311 -18.26 6.07 -17.34
C ASP A 311 -18.88 4.91 -16.53
N ARG A 312 -18.22 3.76 -16.43
CA ARG A 312 -18.70 2.58 -15.72
C ARG A 312 -18.32 2.55 -14.23
N LEU A 313 -17.73 3.61 -13.70
CA LEU A 313 -17.28 3.64 -12.28
C LEU A 313 -18.44 3.34 -11.32
N ASP A 314 -19.62 3.93 -11.52
CA ASP A 314 -20.76 3.71 -10.62
C ASP A 314 -21.24 2.24 -10.63
N GLU A 315 -21.19 1.56 -11.78
CA GLU A 315 -21.50 0.13 -11.88
C GLU A 315 -20.50 -0.71 -11.08
N VAL A 316 -19.20 -0.39 -11.17
CA VAL A 316 -18.14 -1.10 -10.42
C VAL A 316 -18.29 -0.88 -8.91
N LEU A 317 -18.65 0.33 -8.48
CA LEU A 317 -18.88 0.62 -7.06
C LEU A 317 -20.12 -0.09 -6.50
N GLU A 318 -21.18 -0.24 -7.29
CA GLU A 318 -22.36 -1.03 -6.93
C GLU A 318 -22.03 -2.52 -6.82
N GLU A 319 -21.25 -3.04 -7.77
CA GLU A 319 -20.82 -4.43 -7.76
C GLU A 319 -19.87 -4.71 -6.60
N LEU A 320 -18.95 -3.79 -6.28
CA LEU A 320 -18.10 -3.87 -5.10
C LEU A 320 -18.91 -4.00 -3.81
N ALA A 321 -20.00 -3.23 -3.68
CA ALA A 321 -20.87 -3.30 -2.51
C ALA A 321 -21.55 -4.67 -2.40
N ARG A 322 -22.01 -5.24 -3.52
CA ARG A 322 -22.62 -6.58 -3.58
C ARG A 322 -21.61 -7.67 -3.22
N ILE A 323 -20.42 -7.66 -3.82
CA ILE A 323 -19.38 -8.63 -3.51
C ILE A 323 -19.02 -8.56 -2.03
N ARG A 324 -18.87 -7.36 -1.47
CA ARG A 324 -18.57 -7.16 -0.05
C ARG A 324 -19.61 -7.82 0.86
N GLU A 325 -20.89 -7.68 0.55
CA GLU A 325 -21.98 -8.34 1.27
C GLU A 325 -21.87 -9.86 1.14
N GLU A 326 -21.70 -10.39 -0.06
CA GLU A 326 -21.63 -11.80 -0.38
C GLU A 326 -20.45 -12.52 0.27
N VAL A 327 -19.34 -11.82 0.49
CA VAL A 327 -18.13 -12.39 1.13
C VAL A 327 -18.04 -12.10 2.64
N GLY A 328 -19.13 -11.68 3.27
CA GLY A 328 -19.22 -11.53 4.73
C GLY A 328 -18.80 -10.18 5.29
N TRP A 329 -19.01 -9.11 4.55
CA TRP A 329 -18.81 -7.73 4.99
C TRP A 329 -17.40 -7.38 5.49
N PRO A 330 -16.32 -7.83 4.85
CA PRO A 330 -14.99 -7.48 5.31
C PRO A 330 -14.77 -5.96 5.27
N PRO A 331 -13.94 -5.41 6.16
CA PRO A 331 -13.47 -4.05 6.06
C PRO A 331 -12.72 -3.82 4.73
N LEU A 332 -12.86 -2.62 4.16
CA LEU A 332 -12.16 -2.27 2.90
C LEU A 332 -10.75 -1.72 3.17
N ALA A 333 -10.04 -2.31 4.10
CA ALA A 333 -8.61 -2.06 4.31
C ALA A 333 -7.76 -2.85 3.31
N ALA A 334 -6.55 -2.36 3.03
CA ALA A 334 -5.62 -3.08 2.16
C ALA A 334 -5.13 -4.39 2.82
N PRO A 335 -5.02 -5.51 2.10
CA PRO A 335 -5.27 -5.70 0.67
C PRO A 335 -6.72 -6.03 0.31
N ILE A 336 -7.59 -6.29 1.28
CA ILE A 336 -8.96 -6.79 1.04
C ILE A 336 -9.76 -5.86 0.13
N GLY A 337 -9.68 -4.55 0.35
CA GLY A 337 -10.34 -3.58 -0.52
C GLY A 337 -9.95 -3.69 -1.99
N GLN A 338 -8.65 -3.90 -2.27
CA GLN A 338 -8.14 -4.10 -3.63
C GLN A 338 -8.63 -5.41 -4.24
N ILE A 339 -8.65 -6.50 -3.47
CA ILE A 339 -9.14 -7.81 -3.92
C ILE A 339 -10.59 -7.72 -4.37
N LEU A 340 -11.46 -7.13 -3.54
CA LEU A 340 -12.88 -6.98 -3.87
C LEU A 340 -13.09 -6.02 -5.06
N ALA A 341 -12.30 -4.95 -5.14
CA ALA A 341 -12.36 -4.00 -6.24
C ALA A 341 -11.92 -4.63 -7.57
N SER A 342 -10.85 -5.46 -7.57
CA SER A 342 -10.43 -6.23 -8.75
C SER A 342 -11.52 -7.18 -9.22
N GLN A 343 -12.16 -7.90 -8.30
CA GLN A 343 -13.28 -8.78 -8.67
C GLN A 343 -14.48 -8.00 -9.21
N ALA A 344 -14.78 -6.82 -8.66
CA ALA A 344 -15.86 -5.96 -9.17
C ALA A 344 -15.58 -5.48 -10.60
N LEU A 345 -14.33 -5.11 -10.89
CA LEU A 345 -13.90 -4.80 -12.25
C LEU A 345 -14.11 -5.98 -13.20
N VAL A 346 -13.65 -7.19 -12.81
CA VAL A 346 -13.85 -8.40 -13.62
C VAL A 346 -15.32 -8.64 -13.91
N HIS A 347 -16.20 -8.58 -12.90
CA HIS A 347 -17.64 -8.79 -13.09
C HIS A 347 -18.27 -7.77 -14.06
N VAL A 348 -17.92 -6.50 -13.90
CA VAL A 348 -18.50 -5.43 -14.72
C VAL A 348 -17.97 -5.50 -16.14
N LEU A 349 -16.66 -5.68 -16.34
CA LEU A 349 -16.04 -5.69 -17.66
C LEU A 349 -16.41 -6.95 -18.47
N SER A 350 -16.49 -8.12 -17.83
CA SER A 350 -16.91 -9.37 -18.49
C SER A 350 -18.41 -9.54 -18.63
N ALA A 351 -19.21 -8.65 -18.01
CA ALA A 351 -20.68 -8.77 -17.91
C ALA A 351 -21.16 -10.12 -17.34
N ALA A 352 -20.29 -10.82 -16.58
CA ALA A 352 -20.56 -12.11 -15.99
C ALA A 352 -20.05 -12.17 -14.55
N ARG A 353 -20.88 -12.63 -13.62
CA ARG A 353 -20.53 -12.73 -12.20
C ARG A 353 -19.97 -14.11 -11.88
N TYR A 354 -18.79 -14.13 -11.21
CA TYR A 354 -18.11 -15.35 -10.77
C TYR A 354 -17.85 -16.39 -11.86
N GLN A 355 -17.80 -15.99 -13.12
CA GLN A 355 -17.32 -16.82 -14.21
C GLN A 355 -15.78 -16.84 -14.23
N THR A 356 -15.18 -15.71 -13.87
CA THR A 356 -13.77 -15.57 -13.58
C THR A 356 -13.63 -15.04 -12.15
N VAL A 357 -12.75 -15.64 -11.36
CA VAL A 357 -12.50 -15.28 -9.97
C VAL A 357 -11.02 -14.99 -9.82
N VAL A 358 -10.70 -13.81 -9.27
CA VAL A 358 -9.31 -13.47 -8.95
C VAL A 358 -8.79 -14.41 -7.85
N ASP A 359 -7.53 -14.84 -7.96
CA ASP A 359 -6.97 -15.86 -7.07
C ASP A 359 -7.00 -15.43 -5.59
N GLU A 360 -6.75 -14.16 -5.31
CA GLU A 360 -6.80 -13.62 -3.94
C GLU A 360 -8.21 -13.64 -3.35
N LEU A 361 -9.26 -13.48 -4.15
CA LEU A 361 -10.64 -13.66 -3.67
C LEU A 361 -10.92 -15.12 -3.31
N ARG A 362 -10.37 -16.06 -4.07
CA ARG A 362 -10.43 -17.49 -3.76
C ARG A 362 -9.77 -17.76 -2.42
N VAL A 363 -8.54 -17.27 -2.22
CA VAL A 363 -7.79 -17.36 -0.96
C VAL A 363 -8.57 -16.77 0.22
N LEU A 364 -9.26 -15.63 0.01
CA LEU A 364 -10.12 -14.99 1.01
C LEU A 364 -11.32 -15.90 1.38
N ILE A 365 -12.02 -16.45 0.39
CA ILE A 365 -13.19 -17.29 0.59
C ILE A 365 -12.83 -18.63 1.24
N GLU A 366 -11.63 -19.16 0.99
CA GLU A 366 -11.06 -20.33 1.66
C GLU A 366 -10.66 -20.05 3.12
N GLY A 367 -10.68 -18.78 3.55
CA GLY A 367 -10.36 -18.38 4.93
C GLY A 367 -8.86 -18.28 5.22
N ARG A 368 -7.99 -18.30 4.22
CA ARG A 368 -6.54 -18.22 4.43
C ARG A 368 -6.06 -16.82 4.89
N TYR A 369 -6.86 -15.79 4.66
CA TYR A 369 -6.62 -14.45 5.20
C TYR A 369 -7.20 -14.25 6.61
N GLY A 370 -7.96 -15.22 7.12
CA GLY A 370 -8.73 -15.14 8.36
C GLY A 370 -10.23 -15.18 8.10
N SER A 371 -11.01 -14.88 9.13
CA SER A 371 -12.49 -14.94 9.08
C SER A 371 -13.08 -13.54 8.86
N PRO A 372 -13.93 -13.33 7.85
CA PRO A 372 -14.68 -12.09 7.71
C PRO A 372 -15.69 -11.91 8.85
N PRO A 373 -16.14 -10.67 9.14
CA PRO A 373 -17.08 -10.39 10.24
C PRO A 373 -18.44 -11.08 10.13
N GLY A 374 -18.91 -11.27 8.89
CA GLY A 374 -20.19 -11.90 8.59
C GLY A 374 -20.06 -13.23 7.82
N PRO A 375 -21.18 -13.94 7.61
CA PRO A 375 -21.16 -15.19 6.85
C PRO A 375 -20.94 -14.93 5.35
N ILE A 376 -20.14 -15.80 4.73
CA ILE A 376 -19.98 -15.83 3.27
C ILE A 376 -21.19 -16.52 2.64
N ASP A 377 -21.74 -15.93 1.56
CA ASP A 377 -22.86 -16.53 0.81
C ASP A 377 -22.51 -17.94 0.33
N PRO A 378 -23.33 -18.97 0.68
CA PRO A 378 -23.09 -20.33 0.25
C PRO A 378 -23.07 -20.52 -1.27
N ALA A 379 -23.77 -19.69 -2.04
CA ALA A 379 -23.77 -19.76 -3.50
C ALA A 379 -22.43 -19.29 -4.07
N VAL A 380 -21.88 -18.19 -3.54
CA VAL A 380 -20.56 -17.68 -3.91
C VAL A 380 -19.48 -18.68 -3.53
N ARG A 381 -19.51 -19.22 -2.33
CA ARG A 381 -18.57 -20.27 -1.90
C ARG A 381 -18.57 -21.47 -2.84
N ARG A 382 -19.77 -21.94 -3.26
CA ARG A 382 -19.90 -23.03 -4.23
C ARG A 382 -19.39 -22.64 -5.62
N ALA A 383 -19.73 -21.44 -6.10
CA ALA A 383 -19.27 -20.98 -7.41
C ALA A 383 -17.74 -20.95 -7.47
N VAL A 384 -17.10 -20.40 -6.44
CA VAL A 384 -15.64 -20.34 -6.34
C VAL A 384 -15.02 -21.73 -6.22
N SER A 385 -15.59 -22.63 -5.41
CA SER A 385 -15.07 -24.00 -5.28
C SER A 385 -15.19 -24.84 -6.55
N LEU A 386 -16.19 -24.59 -7.39
CA LEU A 386 -16.35 -25.28 -8.68
C LEU A 386 -15.33 -24.83 -9.73
N LEU A 387 -14.82 -23.60 -9.62
CA LEU A 387 -13.76 -23.08 -10.49
C LEU A 387 -12.37 -23.47 -9.99
N SER A 388 -12.28 -24.12 -8.82
CA SER A 388 -11.03 -24.50 -8.16
C SER A 388 -10.57 -25.91 -8.57
N ASP A 389 -10.59 -26.26 -9.87
CA ASP A 389 -10.11 -27.56 -10.38
C ASP A 389 -8.57 -27.75 -10.30
N GLY A 390 -7.85 -26.83 -9.68
CA GLY A 390 -6.46 -26.96 -9.29
C GLY A 390 -6.27 -26.47 -7.85
N ALA A 391 -5.65 -27.26 -7.00
CA ALA A 391 -5.17 -26.76 -5.72
C ALA A 391 -4.34 -25.51 -6.00
N LEU A 392 -4.74 -24.35 -5.41
CA LEU A 392 -3.83 -23.21 -5.35
C LEU A 392 -2.53 -23.77 -4.80
N VAL A 393 -1.47 -23.71 -5.60
CA VAL A 393 -0.15 -24.13 -5.13
C VAL A 393 0.15 -23.22 -3.96
N GLU A 394 0.13 -23.80 -2.77
CA GLU A 394 0.57 -23.10 -1.59
C GLU A 394 2.06 -22.83 -1.83
N GLU A 395 2.39 -21.61 -2.26
CA GLU A 395 3.77 -21.14 -2.10
C GLU A 395 4.00 -21.16 -0.58
N ALA A 396 4.65 -22.21 -0.12
CA ALA A 396 5.14 -22.26 1.25
C ALA A 396 5.91 -20.95 1.51
N PRO A 397 5.74 -20.32 2.67
CA PRO A 397 6.52 -19.14 3.02
C PRO A 397 7.99 -19.48 2.73
N ARG A 398 8.64 -18.72 1.85
CA ARG A 398 10.03 -18.97 1.49
C ARG A 398 10.87 -18.97 2.77
N ASP A 399 11.67 -20.00 2.96
CA ASP A 399 12.63 -20.04 4.04
C ASP A 399 13.64 -18.91 3.81
N LEU A 400 13.84 -18.05 4.80
CA LEU A 400 14.78 -16.94 4.71
C LEU A 400 16.22 -17.39 4.51
N GLU A 401 16.60 -18.57 4.99
CA GLU A 401 17.94 -19.12 4.80
C GLU A 401 18.12 -19.67 3.37
N GLU A 402 17.08 -20.27 2.79
CA GLU A 402 17.06 -20.64 1.36
C GLU A 402 17.13 -19.38 0.50
N LEU A 403 16.32 -18.36 0.80
CA LEU A 403 16.35 -17.09 0.09
C LEU A 403 17.72 -16.40 0.22
N ARG A 404 18.36 -16.48 1.39
CA ARG A 404 19.73 -15.96 1.59
C ARG A 404 20.74 -16.66 0.72
N ALA A 405 20.62 -17.98 0.53
CA ALA A 405 21.48 -18.74 -0.34
C ALA A 405 21.25 -18.40 -1.83
N GLU A 406 20.00 -18.23 -2.24
CA GLU A 406 19.63 -17.81 -3.61
C GLU A 406 20.03 -16.36 -3.90
N ALA A 407 19.86 -15.48 -2.90
CA ALA A 407 20.19 -14.07 -2.98
C ALA A 407 21.71 -13.79 -2.87
N ALA A 408 22.57 -14.83 -2.94
CA ALA A 408 24.01 -14.67 -2.83
C ALA A 408 24.52 -13.62 -3.83
N GLY A 409 24.87 -12.47 -3.28
CA GLY A 409 25.30 -11.30 -4.06
C GLY A 409 24.19 -10.22 -4.27
N LEU A 410 22.91 -10.44 -4.00
CA LEU A 410 21.82 -9.46 -4.09
C LEU A 410 21.42 -8.83 -2.74
N ALA A 411 21.47 -9.54 -1.64
CA ALA A 411 21.20 -9.03 -0.30
C ALA A 411 22.44 -9.23 0.59
N SER A 412 22.96 -8.17 1.17
CA SER A 412 24.16 -8.17 2.03
C SER A 412 23.82 -8.03 3.52
N SER A 413 22.63 -7.54 3.84
CA SER A 413 22.13 -7.35 5.20
C SER A 413 20.81 -8.08 5.44
N GLU A 414 20.44 -8.26 6.70
CA GLU A 414 19.11 -8.79 7.08
C GLU A 414 17.98 -7.94 6.52
N GLU A 415 18.10 -6.64 6.60
CA GLU A 415 17.11 -5.67 6.09
C GLU A 415 16.89 -5.78 4.58
N GLU A 416 17.98 -5.97 3.81
CA GLU A 416 17.91 -6.20 2.37
C GLU A 416 17.25 -7.54 2.04
N LEU A 417 17.54 -8.58 2.82
CA LEU A 417 16.92 -9.89 2.69
C LEU A 417 15.40 -9.81 2.96
N LEU A 418 15.00 -9.06 4.00
CA LEU A 418 13.58 -8.83 4.31
C LEU A 418 12.85 -8.08 3.19
N LEU A 419 13.50 -7.08 2.57
CA LEU A 419 12.94 -6.39 1.40
C LEU A 419 12.76 -7.34 0.20
N LEU A 420 13.79 -8.14 -0.08
CA LEU A 420 13.73 -9.13 -1.18
C LEU A 420 12.64 -10.18 -0.94
N ALA A 421 12.48 -10.66 0.29
CA ALA A 421 11.45 -11.63 0.65
C ALA A 421 10.02 -11.08 0.51
N LEU A 422 9.81 -9.79 0.85
CA LEU A 422 8.48 -9.15 0.79
C LEU A 422 8.08 -8.70 -0.61
N PHE A 423 9.04 -8.23 -1.40
CA PHE A 423 8.78 -7.56 -2.69
C PHE A 423 9.39 -8.30 -3.88
N GLY A 424 10.13 -9.39 -3.64
CA GLY A 424 10.75 -10.16 -4.73
C GLY A 424 11.68 -9.30 -5.58
N SER A 425 11.61 -9.50 -6.89
CA SER A 425 12.41 -8.76 -7.87
C SER A 425 12.12 -7.26 -7.94
N GLU A 426 10.96 -6.80 -7.46
CA GLU A 426 10.66 -5.36 -7.39
C GLU A 426 11.64 -4.62 -6.45
N ALA A 427 12.24 -5.32 -5.46
CA ALA A 427 13.24 -4.74 -4.58
C ALA A 427 14.63 -4.56 -5.22
N GLU A 428 14.95 -5.26 -6.30
CA GLU A 428 16.30 -5.27 -6.90
C GLU A 428 16.84 -3.88 -7.27
N PRO A 429 16.06 -2.97 -7.91
CA PRO A 429 16.56 -1.62 -8.22
C PRO A 429 16.95 -0.84 -6.97
N LEU A 430 16.17 -0.97 -5.89
CA LEU A 430 16.49 -0.35 -4.61
C LEU A 430 17.76 -0.93 -4.01
N LEU A 431 17.91 -2.26 -4.00
CA LEU A 431 19.10 -2.95 -3.49
C LEU A 431 20.36 -2.56 -4.28
N GLN A 432 20.26 -2.42 -5.60
CA GLN A 432 21.37 -1.93 -6.43
C GLN A 432 21.75 -0.49 -6.07
N THR A 433 20.77 0.38 -5.81
CA THR A 433 21.01 1.77 -5.40
C THR A 433 21.70 1.83 -4.04
N ILE A 434 21.25 1.05 -3.05
CA ILE A 434 21.86 0.96 -1.71
C ILE A 434 23.33 0.54 -1.84
N ARG A 435 23.64 -0.49 -2.62
CA ARG A 435 25.01 -0.97 -2.86
C ARG A 435 25.87 0.03 -3.59
N GLY A 436 25.33 0.69 -4.63
CA GLY A 436 26.07 1.72 -5.33
C GLY A 436 26.49 2.86 -4.42
N ARG A 437 25.69 3.19 -3.40
CA ARG A 437 26.04 4.16 -2.36
C ARG A 437 27.12 3.62 -1.41
N ALA A 438 26.95 2.40 -0.88
CA ALA A 438 27.93 1.76 0.00
C ALA A 438 29.29 1.62 -0.66
N ALA A 439 29.35 1.17 -1.93
CA ALA A 439 30.60 1.05 -2.69
C ALA A 439 31.27 2.41 -2.95
N ARG A 440 30.51 3.49 -3.12
CA ARG A 440 31.07 4.85 -3.23
C ARG A 440 31.65 5.32 -1.89
N ASP A 441 30.98 5.07 -0.77
CA ASP A 441 31.47 5.40 0.57
C ASP A 441 32.71 4.60 0.93
N GLU A 442 32.77 3.29 0.59
CA GLU A 442 33.96 2.46 0.76
C GLU A 442 35.12 2.92 -0.13
N SER A 443 34.86 3.33 -1.38
CA SER A 443 35.90 3.83 -2.27
C SER A 443 36.46 5.19 -1.80
N LEU A 444 35.62 6.03 -1.18
CA LEU A 444 36.04 7.28 -0.56
C LEU A 444 36.89 7.03 0.71
N THR A 445 36.60 5.97 1.45
CA THR A 445 37.35 5.59 2.65
C THR A 445 38.62 4.78 2.35
N ALA A 446 38.60 3.90 1.31
CA ALA A 446 39.72 3.05 0.91
C ALA A 446 40.80 3.79 0.10
N GLY A 447 40.47 4.95 -0.47
CA GLY A 447 41.40 5.75 -1.31
C GLY A 447 42.51 6.47 -0.58
N GLY A 448 42.79 6.18 0.71
CA GLY A 448 43.91 6.80 1.46
C GLY A 448 43.76 8.30 1.67
N VAL A 449 42.59 8.83 1.52
CA VAL A 449 42.27 10.24 1.82
C VAL A 449 42.31 10.39 3.34
N ASP A 450 43.15 11.29 3.85
CA ASP A 450 43.18 11.67 5.23
C ASP A 450 41.76 11.88 5.78
N GLN A 451 41.45 11.27 6.93
CA GLN A 451 40.10 11.27 7.50
C GLN A 451 39.50 12.67 7.62
N ALA A 452 40.35 13.68 7.89
CA ALA A 452 39.99 15.09 7.90
C ALA A 452 39.56 15.62 6.50
N ARG A 453 40.16 15.07 5.43
CA ARG A 453 39.76 15.39 4.05
C ARG A 453 38.42 14.76 3.65
N ALA A 454 38.17 13.55 4.07
CA ALA A 454 36.90 12.87 3.83
C ALA A 454 35.74 13.56 4.57
N GLU A 455 35.95 13.99 5.80
CA GLU A 455 35.00 14.79 6.58
C GLU A 455 34.71 16.15 5.90
N ARG A 456 35.72 16.80 5.38
CA ARG A 456 35.57 18.09 4.69
C ARG A 456 34.85 17.98 3.35
N ILE A 457 35.08 16.90 2.61
CA ILE A 457 34.32 16.59 1.38
C ILE A 457 32.84 16.32 1.72
N ARG A 458 32.55 15.57 2.78
CA ARG A 458 31.17 15.35 3.26
C ARG A 458 30.50 16.66 3.67
N GLU A 459 31.21 17.55 4.33
CA GLU A 459 30.71 18.86 4.73
C GLU A 459 30.40 19.74 3.52
N ILE A 460 31.24 19.72 2.48
CA ILE A 460 31.01 20.44 1.21
C ILE A 460 29.81 19.86 0.46
N VAL A 461 29.70 18.54 0.37
CA VAL A 461 28.54 17.86 -0.23
C VAL A 461 27.25 18.23 0.51
N ARG A 462 27.29 18.27 1.83
CA ARG A 462 26.18 18.69 2.68
C ARG A 462 25.80 20.17 2.44
N ILE A 463 26.78 21.06 2.35
CA ILE A 463 26.55 22.48 2.05
C ILE A 463 25.90 22.64 0.66
N VAL A 464 26.31 21.88 -0.34
CA VAL A 464 25.70 21.90 -1.69
C VAL A 464 24.28 21.36 -1.66
N GLN A 465 24.03 20.33 -0.87
CA GLN A 465 22.69 19.76 -0.68
C GLN A 465 21.76 20.72 0.07
N ASP A 466 22.28 21.34 1.14
CA ASP A 466 21.48 22.18 2.04
C ASP A 466 21.27 23.61 1.49
N SER A 467 22.19 24.13 0.65
CA SER A 467 22.13 25.50 0.14
C SER A 467 21.38 25.68 -1.18
N GLY A 468 21.00 24.58 -1.85
CA GLY A 468 20.35 24.66 -3.17
C GLY A 468 21.25 25.15 -4.32
N VAL A 469 22.56 25.37 -4.07
CA VAL A 469 23.53 25.83 -5.07
C VAL A 469 23.84 24.71 -6.05
N GLY A 470 23.79 24.98 -7.35
CA GLY A 470 23.97 23.99 -8.42
C GLY A 470 25.38 23.41 -8.54
N GLU A 471 26.41 24.18 -8.17
CA GLU A 471 27.80 23.77 -8.18
C GLU A 471 28.63 24.57 -7.17
N VAL A 472 29.46 23.89 -6.40
CA VAL A 472 30.44 24.48 -5.49
C VAL A 472 31.81 23.95 -5.87
N SER A 473 32.76 24.81 -6.12
CA SER A 473 34.17 24.47 -6.36
C SER A 473 35.03 25.14 -5.29
N ILE A 474 35.77 24.32 -4.53
CA ILE A 474 36.68 24.77 -3.51
C ILE A 474 38.10 24.36 -3.89
N GLU A 475 39.04 25.31 -3.82
CA GLU A 475 40.46 25.07 -4.06
C GLU A 475 41.24 25.40 -2.80
N GLU A 476 41.83 24.38 -2.17
CA GLU A 476 42.60 24.53 -0.95
C GLU A 476 43.81 23.56 -0.97
N ALA A 477 44.98 24.10 -0.63
CA ALA A 477 46.23 23.34 -0.51
C ALA A 477 46.59 22.47 -1.74
N GLY A 478 46.33 22.98 -2.96
CA GLY A 478 46.67 22.31 -4.20
C GLY A 478 45.68 21.22 -4.63
N MET A 479 44.53 21.13 -3.98
CA MET A 479 43.42 20.24 -4.33
C MET A 479 42.22 21.09 -4.72
N ARG A 480 41.60 20.77 -5.86
CA ARG A 480 40.34 21.36 -6.30
C ARG A 480 39.23 20.34 -6.16
N VAL A 481 38.25 20.60 -5.33
CA VAL A 481 37.04 19.79 -5.17
C VAL A 481 35.89 20.55 -5.80
N SER A 482 35.27 19.96 -6.83
CA SER A 482 34.06 20.49 -7.46
C SER A 482 32.93 19.50 -7.22
N VAL A 483 31.88 19.97 -6.55
CA VAL A 483 30.66 19.20 -6.30
C VAL A 483 29.54 19.85 -7.09
N ARG A 484 28.97 19.09 -8.03
CA ARG A 484 27.86 19.53 -8.87
C ARG A 484 26.64 18.70 -8.52
N ARG A 485 25.52 19.38 -8.28
CA ARG A 485 24.22 18.74 -8.15
C ARG A 485 23.77 18.33 -9.56
N THR A 486 23.66 17.02 -9.81
CA THR A 486 22.99 16.52 -11.00
C THR A 486 21.48 16.74 -10.75
N PRO A 487 20.77 17.49 -11.60
CA PRO A 487 19.32 17.53 -11.48
C PRO A 487 18.82 16.10 -11.63
N GLU A 488 17.98 15.67 -10.70
CA GLU A 488 17.27 14.42 -10.87
C GLU A 488 16.51 14.48 -12.19
N PRO A 489 16.53 13.44 -13.03
CA PRO A 489 15.73 13.44 -14.24
C PRO A 489 14.27 13.51 -13.79
N PHE A 490 13.66 14.68 -14.00
CA PHE A 490 12.22 14.80 -13.94
C PHE A 490 11.63 13.73 -14.84
N GLY A 491 10.62 13.01 -14.33
CA GLY A 491 9.84 12.08 -15.14
C GLY A 491 9.32 12.77 -16.40
N PRO A 492 8.87 12.02 -17.42
CA PRO A 492 8.62 12.54 -18.74
C PRO A 492 7.71 13.77 -18.68
N GLU A 493 8.22 14.87 -19.22
CA GLU A 493 7.47 16.10 -19.47
C GLU A 493 6.18 15.75 -20.22
N LEU A 494 5.06 16.00 -19.60
CA LEU A 494 3.80 16.15 -20.31
C LEU A 494 3.92 17.42 -21.16
N SER A 495 4.36 17.26 -22.38
CA SER A 495 4.32 18.32 -23.37
C SER A 495 2.91 18.86 -23.47
N ALA A 496 2.76 20.12 -23.10
CA ALA A 496 1.57 20.91 -23.31
C ALA A 496 1.23 20.89 -24.83
N LEU A 497 0.16 20.22 -25.20
CA LEU A 497 -0.51 20.39 -26.47
C LEU A 497 -1.41 21.61 -26.35
N GLY A 498 -0.99 22.70 -26.99
CA GLY A 498 -1.82 23.87 -27.21
C GLY A 498 -3.02 23.55 -28.12
N PRO A 499 -4.04 24.40 -28.07
CA PRO A 499 -5.27 24.17 -28.81
C PRO A 499 -5.12 24.65 -30.25
N GLU A 500 -5.23 23.76 -31.21
CA GLU A 500 -5.70 24.07 -32.58
C GLU A 500 -5.86 22.78 -33.39
N GLY A 501 -7.06 22.56 -33.90
CA GLY A 501 -7.33 21.58 -34.94
C GLY A 501 -8.64 20.83 -34.77
N GLU A 502 -9.76 21.52 -35.09
CA GLU A 502 -11.00 20.84 -35.45
C GLU A 502 -10.76 19.96 -36.69
N GLY A 503 -10.79 18.66 -36.49
CA GLY A 503 -10.77 17.67 -37.54
C GLY A 503 -11.81 16.62 -37.25
N GLU A 504 -12.92 16.70 -37.98
CA GLU A 504 -13.96 15.66 -38.08
C GLU A 504 -13.30 14.30 -38.31
N LEU A 505 -13.41 13.39 -37.34
CA LEU A 505 -13.16 11.97 -37.54
C LEU A 505 -14.51 11.24 -37.60
N GLU A 506 -14.86 10.87 -38.83
CA GLU A 506 -15.93 9.97 -39.16
C GLU A 506 -15.91 8.72 -38.26
N ARG A 507 -17.08 8.47 -37.66
CA ARG A 507 -17.38 7.20 -37.01
C ARG A 507 -17.49 6.13 -38.09
N THR A 508 -16.46 5.34 -38.26
CA THR A 508 -16.59 4.03 -38.87
C THR A 508 -16.91 3.02 -37.80
N ALA A 509 -18.13 2.58 -37.77
CA ALA A 509 -18.59 1.41 -37.07
C ALA A 509 -17.76 0.19 -37.52
N ALA A 510 -17.02 -0.43 -36.58
CA ALA A 510 -16.40 -1.70 -36.86
C ALA A 510 -17.47 -2.79 -36.84
N GLU A 511 -17.76 -3.33 -38.02
CA GLU A 511 -18.53 -4.55 -38.20
C GLU A 511 -17.83 -5.74 -37.51
N PRO A 512 -18.59 -6.74 -37.03
CA PRO A 512 -18.01 -7.95 -36.44
C PRO A 512 -17.28 -8.73 -37.52
N ARG A 513 -15.97 -8.86 -37.41
CA ARG A 513 -15.18 -9.73 -38.26
C ARG A 513 -15.40 -11.20 -37.90
N ALA A 514 -15.87 -11.88 -38.92
CA ALA A 514 -16.15 -13.30 -39.00
C ALA A 514 -14.95 -14.17 -38.58
N GLU A 515 -15.32 -15.33 -38.03
CA GLU A 515 -14.55 -16.54 -37.88
C GLU A 515 -13.67 -16.83 -39.11
N ALA A 516 -12.36 -16.87 -38.90
CA ALA A 516 -11.42 -17.55 -39.78
C ALA A 516 -10.24 -18.02 -38.93
N ASP A 517 -10.04 -19.31 -39.02
CA ASP A 517 -8.95 -20.15 -38.59
C ASP A 517 -9.19 -20.81 -37.22
N GLY A 518 -9.20 -22.16 -37.25
CA GLY A 518 -9.52 -23.10 -36.21
C GLY A 518 -8.65 -23.06 -34.95
N TYR A 519 -8.15 -21.88 -34.55
CA TYR A 519 -7.39 -21.65 -33.34
C TYR A 519 -8.29 -21.28 -32.16
N VAL A 520 -7.97 -21.81 -30.98
CA VAL A 520 -8.56 -21.37 -29.72
C VAL A 520 -7.89 -20.08 -29.30
N ARG A 521 -8.69 -19.04 -29.08
CA ARG A 521 -8.23 -17.73 -28.69
C ARG A 521 -8.24 -17.60 -27.18
N VAL A 522 -7.11 -17.22 -26.58
CA VAL A 522 -7.01 -16.87 -25.17
C VAL A 522 -6.92 -15.34 -25.09
N GLU A 523 -7.96 -14.74 -24.53
CA GLU A 523 -8.11 -13.29 -24.41
C GLU A 523 -7.92 -12.84 -22.96
N ALA A 524 -7.49 -11.59 -22.76
CA ALA A 524 -7.31 -11.02 -21.44
C ALA A 524 -8.67 -10.88 -20.71
N PRO A 525 -8.88 -11.57 -19.58
CA PRO A 525 -10.14 -11.47 -18.82
C PRO A 525 -10.24 -10.16 -18.02
N MET A 526 -9.17 -9.42 -17.97
CA MET A 526 -9.08 -8.13 -17.28
C MET A 526 -7.99 -7.27 -17.92
N VAL A 527 -8.04 -6.02 -17.57
CA VAL A 527 -7.01 -5.06 -17.92
C VAL A 527 -5.85 -5.20 -16.94
N GLY A 528 -4.62 -5.14 -17.45
CA GLY A 528 -3.43 -5.28 -16.62
C GLY A 528 -2.14 -5.14 -17.42
N VAL A 529 -1.04 -5.49 -16.79
CA VAL A 529 0.26 -5.62 -17.43
C VAL A 529 0.55 -7.12 -17.61
N PHE A 530 0.91 -7.50 -18.83
CA PHE A 530 1.16 -8.88 -19.22
C PHE A 530 2.59 -9.30 -18.88
N TYR A 531 2.74 -10.39 -18.12
CA TYR A 531 4.04 -10.99 -17.82
C TYR A 531 4.09 -12.44 -18.30
N ARG A 532 5.14 -12.76 -19.09
CA ARG A 532 5.38 -14.10 -19.65
C ARG A 532 5.98 -15.07 -18.64
N ALA A 533 6.51 -14.57 -17.52
CA ALA A 533 7.22 -15.35 -16.52
C ALA A 533 6.76 -14.94 -15.11
N PRO A 534 6.89 -15.81 -14.10
CA PRO A 534 6.51 -15.50 -12.74
C PRO A 534 7.37 -14.39 -12.13
N GLN A 535 8.58 -14.19 -12.66
CA GLN A 535 9.52 -13.18 -12.18
C GLN A 535 10.42 -12.72 -13.34
N PRO A 536 10.95 -11.48 -13.33
CA PRO A 536 11.95 -11.03 -14.27
C PRO A 536 13.17 -11.96 -14.27
N GLY A 537 13.58 -12.42 -15.44
CA GLY A 537 14.71 -13.34 -15.62
C GLY A 537 14.37 -14.83 -15.43
N ALA A 538 13.18 -15.19 -14.97
CA ALA A 538 12.71 -16.56 -14.97
C ALA A 538 12.36 -17.02 -16.40
N PRO A 539 12.39 -18.33 -16.68
CA PRO A 539 11.90 -18.85 -17.96
C PRO A 539 10.42 -18.52 -18.13
N PRO A 540 9.97 -18.21 -19.36
CA PRO A 540 8.56 -17.96 -19.61
C PRO A 540 7.72 -19.21 -19.31
N PHE A 541 6.46 -19.02 -18.94
CA PHE A 541 5.52 -20.12 -18.68
C PHE A 541 5.33 -20.99 -19.94
N VAL A 542 5.24 -20.33 -21.09
CA VAL A 542 5.12 -20.97 -22.41
C VAL A 542 5.81 -20.15 -23.48
N SER A 543 6.26 -20.83 -24.54
CA SER A 543 6.80 -20.26 -25.77
C SER A 543 6.01 -20.75 -26.98
N GLU A 544 6.09 -20.04 -28.10
CA GLU A 544 5.48 -20.49 -29.34
C GLU A 544 6.02 -21.88 -29.73
N GLY A 545 5.11 -22.81 -30.03
CA GLY A 545 5.42 -24.22 -30.30
C GLY A 545 5.28 -25.14 -29.08
N ASP A 546 5.11 -24.63 -27.87
CA ASP A 546 4.93 -25.47 -26.68
C ASP A 546 3.53 -26.06 -26.64
N MET A 547 3.45 -27.31 -26.17
CA MET A 547 2.19 -28.01 -25.92
C MET A 547 1.67 -27.63 -24.55
N VAL A 548 0.40 -27.24 -24.44
CA VAL A 548 -0.24 -26.84 -23.19
C VAL A 548 -1.42 -27.75 -22.86
N ALA A 549 -1.59 -28.02 -21.57
CA ALA A 549 -2.70 -28.80 -21.04
C ALA A 549 -3.78 -27.86 -20.46
N PRO A 550 -5.05 -28.29 -20.37
CA PRO A 550 -6.08 -27.53 -19.67
C PRO A 550 -5.64 -27.23 -18.23
N GLY A 551 -5.82 -25.98 -17.78
CA GLY A 551 -5.39 -25.52 -16.45
C GLY A 551 -3.92 -25.10 -16.35
N GLN A 552 -3.11 -25.27 -17.39
CA GLN A 552 -1.71 -24.83 -17.40
C GLN A 552 -1.64 -23.31 -17.51
N THR A 553 -0.82 -22.68 -16.66
CA THR A 553 -0.57 -21.23 -16.68
C THR A 553 0.17 -20.82 -17.96
N LEU A 554 -0.39 -19.84 -18.66
CA LEU A 554 0.18 -19.27 -19.89
C LEU A 554 0.93 -17.97 -19.65
N CYS A 555 0.39 -17.13 -18.75
CA CYS A 555 0.97 -15.83 -18.41
C CYS A 555 0.39 -15.34 -17.07
N ILE A 556 0.91 -14.22 -16.59
CA ILE A 556 0.35 -13.46 -15.47
C ILE A 556 -0.13 -12.11 -15.98
N LEU A 557 -1.31 -11.67 -15.53
CA LEU A 557 -1.79 -10.31 -15.68
C LEU A 557 -1.75 -9.60 -14.33
N GLU A 558 -0.94 -8.57 -14.20
CA GLU A 558 -0.94 -7.69 -13.04
C GLU A 558 -2.02 -6.63 -13.20
N ALA A 559 -3.01 -6.65 -12.32
CA ALA A 559 -4.05 -5.63 -12.22
C ALA A 559 -4.18 -5.15 -10.79
N MET A 560 -4.14 -3.85 -10.54
CA MET A 560 -4.23 -3.26 -9.20
C MET A 560 -3.23 -3.85 -8.17
N LYS A 561 -2.03 -4.26 -8.64
CA LYS A 561 -0.98 -4.92 -7.83
C LYS A 561 -1.28 -6.38 -7.45
N LEU A 562 -2.24 -7.00 -8.07
CA LEU A 562 -2.55 -8.41 -7.92
C LEU A 562 -2.07 -9.15 -9.17
N MET A 563 -1.39 -10.26 -8.95
CA MET A 563 -0.84 -11.13 -10.00
C MET A 563 -1.88 -12.22 -10.30
N ASN A 564 -2.55 -12.13 -11.45
CA ASN A 564 -3.58 -13.08 -11.86
C ASN A 564 -3.04 -14.01 -12.94
N GLU A 565 -3.03 -15.32 -12.67
CA GLU A 565 -2.62 -16.32 -13.64
C GLU A 565 -3.71 -16.52 -14.70
N ILE A 566 -3.30 -16.44 -15.97
CA ILE A 566 -4.14 -16.80 -17.11
C ILE A 566 -3.78 -18.21 -17.52
N LYS A 567 -4.78 -19.09 -17.55
CA LYS A 567 -4.62 -20.53 -17.79
C LYS A 567 -5.25 -20.94 -19.12
N ALA A 568 -4.74 -22.02 -19.71
CA ALA A 568 -5.34 -22.61 -20.90
C ALA A 568 -6.64 -23.30 -20.54
N ASP A 569 -7.73 -22.99 -21.25
CA ASP A 569 -9.04 -23.65 -21.07
C ASP A 569 -9.09 -25.03 -21.75
N SER A 570 -8.22 -25.26 -22.74
CA SER A 570 -8.17 -26.50 -23.53
C SER A 570 -6.74 -26.90 -23.86
N ALA A 571 -6.53 -28.20 -24.15
CA ALA A 571 -5.25 -28.67 -24.66
C ALA A 571 -4.98 -28.14 -26.08
N GLY A 572 -3.76 -27.68 -26.31
CA GLY A 572 -3.36 -27.14 -27.62
C GLY A 572 -1.86 -26.95 -27.73
N VAL A 573 -1.42 -26.47 -28.88
CA VAL A 573 -0.05 -26.01 -29.11
C VAL A 573 -0.09 -24.49 -29.23
N VAL A 574 0.78 -23.79 -28.53
CA VAL A 574 0.88 -22.31 -28.62
C VAL A 574 1.33 -21.94 -30.02
N HIS A 575 0.39 -21.44 -30.82
CA HIS A 575 0.66 -21.04 -32.18
C HIS A 575 1.32 -19.66 -32.22
N ARG A 576 0.78 -18.71 -31.46
CA ARG A 576 1.28 -17.33 -31.44
C ARG A 576 1.00 -16.65 -30.10
N ILE A 577 1.96 -15.79 -29.69
CA ILE A 577 1.86 -14.90 -28.53
C ILE A 577 1.79 -13.46 -29.06
N HIS A 578 0.66 -12.78 -28.81
CA HIS A 578 0.37 -11.46 -29.39
C HIS A 578 0.87 -10.28 -28.58
N VAL A 579 1.32 -10.51 -27.34
CA VAL A 579 1.66 -9.46 -26.38
C VAL A 579 3.10 -9.62 -25.89
N GLY A 580 3.84 -8.52 -25.85
CA GLY A 580 5.20 -8.46 -25.30
C GLY A 580 5.23 -8.50 -23.77
N ASN A 581 6.34 -8.97 -23.19
CA ASN A 581 6.50 -8.99 -21.72
C ASN A 581 6.51 -7.56 -21.15
N ALA A 582 5.82 -7.33 -20.03
CA ALA A 582 5.60 -6.03 -19.40
C ALA A 582 4.79 -5.04 -20.27
N GLU A 583 4.00 -5.53 -21.21
CA GLU A 583 3.14 -4.71 -22.06
C GLU A 583 1.74 -4.60 -21.44
N PRO A 584 1.11 -3.40 -21.43
CA PRO A 584 -0.26 -3.24 -20.96
C PRO A 584 -1.23 -3.93 -21.93
N VAL A 585 -2.24 -4.59 -21.36
CA VAL A 585 -3.30 -5.28 -22.11
C VAL A 585 -4.68 -4.80 -21.71
N GLU A 586 -5.59 -4.80 -22.68
CA GLU A 586 -6.98 -4.45 -22.51
C GLU A 586 -7.86 -5.70 -22.28
N PHE A 587 -9.04 -5.49 -21.67
CA PHE A 587 -10.04 -6.55 -21.57
C PHE A 587 -10.46 -7.05 -22.96
N GLY A 588 -10.45 -8.37 -23.15
CA GLY A 588 -10.76 -8.99 -24.45
C GLY A 588 -9.62 -8.89 -25.48
N GLN A 589 -8.47 -8.33 -25.10
CA GLN A 589 -7.30 -8.33 -26.00
C GLN A 589 -6.77 -9.75 -26.16
N LEU A 590 -6.49 -10.13 -27.43
CA LEU A 590 -5.93 -11.44 -27.76
C LEU A 590 -4.50 -11.57 -27.21
N LEU A 591 -4.30 -12.56 -26.34
CA LEU A 591 -3.01 -12.87 -25.73
C LEU A 591 -2.31 -14.02 -26.44
N PHE A 592 -3.03 -15.14 -26.65
CA PHE A 592 -2.49 -16.34 -27.29
C PHE A 592 -3.46 -16.90 -28.33
N GLU A 593 -2.92 -17.51 -29.36
CA GLU A 593 -3.63 -18.42 -30.25
C GLU A 593 -3.10 -19.84 -30.02
N LEU A 594 -4.00 -20.77 -29.70
CA LEU A 594 -3.67 -22.18 -29.49
C LEU A 594 -4.23 -23.02 -30.63
N GLU A 595 -3.39 -23.84 -31.23
CA GLU A 595 -3.82 -24.85 -32.20
C GLU A 595 -4.43 -26.04 -31.42
N PRO A 596 -5.72 -26.34 -31.57
CA PRO A 596 -6.36 -27.41 -30.81
C PRO A 596 -5.80 -28.77 -31.20
N ILE A 597 -5.45 -29.59 -30.21
CA ILE A 597 -5.10 -30.98 -30.44
C ILE A 597 -6.38 -31.76 -30.66
N VAL A 598 -6.76 -31.96 -31.91
CA VAL A 598 -7.89 -32.84 -32.28
C VAL A 598 -7.46 -34.30 -32.02
N GLY A 599 -7.84 -34.82 -30.84
CA GLY A 599 -7.75 -36.25 -30.59
C GLY A 599 -8.67 -37.03 -31.56
N PRO A 600 -8.33 -38.24 -31.99
CA PRO A 600 -9.22 -39.03 -32.84
C PRO A 600 -10.56 -39.26 -32.10
N PRO A 601 -11.70 -39.27 -32.83
CA PRO A 601 -13.01 -39.46 -32.21
C PRO A 601 -13.04 -40.80 -31.49
N LEU A 602 -13.42 -40.79 -30.22
CA LEU A 602 -13.75 -41.98 -29.43
C LEU A 602 -15.12 -42.49 -29.87
N ASP A 603 -15.19 -43.09 -31.09
CA ASP A 603 -16.29 -43.87 -31.54
C ASP A 603 -15.72 -45.06 -32.31
N ALA A 604 -15.51 -46.15 -31.58
CA ALA A 604 -15.59 -47.54 -32.03
C ALA A 604 -14.73 -48.47 -31.14
N VAL A 605 -15.28 -48.93 -30.03
CA VAL A 605 -15.39 -50.38 -29.70
C VAL A 605 -16.44 -50.52 -28.59
#